data_ed72008a531bf4d5acfddcdc495ce35e
#
_entry.id   ed72008a531bf4d5acfddcdc495ce35e
#
_cell.length_a   1.000
_cell.length_b   1.000
_cell.length_c   1.000
_cell.angle_alpha   90.00
_cell.angle_beta   90.00
_cell.angle_gamma   90.00
#
_symmetry.space_group_name_H-M   'P 1'
#
loop_
_entity.id
_entity.type
_entity.pdbx_description
1 polymer ?
#
loop_
_entity_poly.entity_id
_entity_poly.type
_entity_poly.pdbx_seq_one_letter_code
_entity_poly.pdbx_strand_id
1 'polypeptide(L)'
;MAKIAVVTGAGSGIGRASALALLNSGYKVALAGRRKDALDETAKMAGNNTPNAMAVPTDVTKRDDIVALFAKVKATWGRLDLVFNNAGGGAPPVPLEELPYETWLSVVAANLTGPFLCTQEAMKIMKDQSPRGGRIINNGSISAHAPRPFSVAYTSTKHAITGLTKSTSLDGRQYDIACGQIDIGNAVTPMTERMTKGVLQPNGTTMAEPRMDVKAVADAIVYMDSLPLDANVQFMTVMATKMPFVGRG
;
A
#
# COMPACT_ATOMS: atom_id res chain seq x y z
N MET A 1 -5.18 20.17 14.45
CA MET A 1 -4.41 20.30 13.21
C MET A 1 -4.83 19.18 12.25
N ALA A 2 -4.79 19.42 10.93
CA ALA A 2 -5.02 18.36 9.96
C ALA A 2 -3.92 17.30 10.07
N LYS A 3 -4.29 16.02 10.03
CA LYS A 3 -3.32 14.90 9.94
C LYS A 3 -2.59 14.91 8.59
N ILE A 4 -1.35 14.48 8.57
CA ILE A 4 -0.48 14.42 7.38
C ILE A 4 -0.29 12.97 6.97
N ALA A 5 -0.56 12.65 5.71
CA ALA A 5 -0.39 11.31 5.17
C ALA A 5 0.56 11.27 3.96
N VAL A 6 1.28 10.17 3.83
CA VAL A 6 1.99 9.76 2.61
C VAL A 6 1.30 8.53 2.05
N VAL A 7 0.92 8.56 0.77
CA VAL A 7 0.37 7.41 0.06
C VAL A 7 1.27 7.08 -1.12
N THR A 8 1.91 5.92 -1.11
CA THR A 8 2.72 5.47 -2.24
C THR A 8 1.85 4.77 -3.30
N GLY A 9 2.20 4.93 -4.58
CA GLY A 9 1.37 4.43 -5.68
C GLY A 9 0.05 5.20 -5.85
N ALA A 10 0.00 6.48 -5.45
CA ALA A 10 -1.21 7.29 -5.41
C ALA A 10 -1.78 7.72 -6.78
N GLY A 11 -1.11 7.40 -7.88
CA GLY A 11 -1.54 7.80 -9.23
C GLY A 11 -2.65 6.95 -9.83
N SER A 12 -3.04 5.80 -9.23
CA SER A 12 -4.08 4.92 -9.76
C SER A 12 -4.61 3.93 -8.72
N GLY A 13 -5.70 3.24 -9.05
CA GLY A 13 -6.24 2.10 -8.29
C GLY A 13 -6.42 2.39 -6.80
N ILE A 14 -5.98 1.45 -5.96
CA ILE A 14 -6.12 1.52 -4.49
C ILE A 14 -5.45 2.78 -3.93
N GLY A 15 -4.22 3.11 -4.37
CA GLY A 15 -3.50 4.28 -3.87
C GLY A 15 -4.24 5.59 -4.15
N ARG A 16 -4.79 5.75 -5.36
CA ARG A 16 -5.62 6.91 -5.72
C ARG A 16 -6.87 6.98 -4.84
N ALA A 17 -7.61 5.88 -4.75
CA ALA A 17 -8.85 5.85 -3.98
C ALA A 17 -8.61 6.15 -2.49
N SER A 18 -7.57 5.55 -1.90
CA SER A 18 -7.19 5.79 -0.50
C SER A 18 -6.74 7.24 -0.27
N ALA A 19 -5.94 7.80 -1.19
CA ALA A 19 -5.52 9.20 -1.10
C ALA A 19 -6.71 10.17 -1.13
N LEU A 20 -7.66 9.94 -2.04
CA LEU A 20 -8.89 10.75 -2.14
C LEU A 20 -9.77 10.61 -0.89
N ALA A 21 -9.91 9.40 -0.35
CA ALA A 21 -10.67 9.18 0.89
C ALA A 21 -10.03 9.89 2.09
N LEU A 22 -8.70 9.86 2.22
CA LEU A 22 -7.97 10.59 3.25
C LEU A 22 -8.13 12.11 3.10
N LEU A 23 -8.01 12.65 1.88
CA LEU A 23 -8.24 14.08 1.59
C LEU A 23 -9.66 14.51 1.99
N ASN A 24 -10.67 13.69 1.66
CA ASN A 24 -12.07 13.93 2.03
C ASN A 24 -12.31 13.80 3.55
N SER A 25 -11.43 13.09 4.26
CA SER A 25 -11.45 12.98 5.72
C SER A 25 -10.61 14.09 6.41
N GLY A 26 -10.19 15.12 5.66
CA GLY A 26 -9.50 16.30 6.20
C GLY A 26 -7.98 16.16 6.36
N TYR A 27 -7.36 15.14 5.75
CA TYR A 27 -5.90 15.00 5.74
C TYR A 27 -5.25 15.94 4.71
N LYS A 28 -3.99 16.28 4.95
CA LYS A 28 -3.06 16.70 3.89
C LYS A 28 -2.31 15.47 3.42
N VAL A 29 -2.25 15.23 2.11
CA VAL A 29 -1.73 14.00 1.55
C VAL A 29 -0.61 14.24 0.54
N ALA A 30 0.56 13.67 0.79
CA ALA A 30 1.61 13.55 -0.21
C ALA A 30 1.29 12.34 -1.11
N LEU A 31 1.01 12.63 -2.38
CA LEU A 31 0.73 11.67 -3.43
C LEU A 31 2.04 11.24 -4.06
N ALA A 32 2.55 10.05 -3.70
CA ALA A 32 3.84 9.56 -4.19
C ALA A 32 3.65 8.51 -5.29
N GLY A 33 4.45 8.60 -6.35
CA GLY A 33 4.44 7.67 -7.48
C GLY A 33 5.30 8.16 -8.63
N ARG A 34 5.59 7.29 -9.59
CA ARG A 34 6.54 7.61 -10.68
C ARG A 34 6.01 8.63 -11.70
N ARG A 35 4.70 8.59 -11.99
CA ARG A 35 4.09 9.39 -13.06
C ARG A 35 3.46 10.65 -12.50
N LYS A 36 4.11 11.80 -12.76
CA LYS A 36 3.66 13.09 -12.28
C LYS A 36 2.24 13.44 -12.77
N ASP A 37 1.94 13.20 -14.04
CA ASP A 37 0.64 13.43 -14.67
C ASP A 37 -0.49 12.71 -13.94
N ALA A 38 -0.29 11.42 -13.59
CA ALA A 38 -1.26 10.62 -12.87
C ALA A 38 -1.45 11.08 -11.40
N LEU A 39 -0.41 11.63 -10.77
CA LEU A 39 -0.50 12.23 -9.43
C LEU A 39 -1.24 13.56 -9.48
N ASP A 40 -0.96 14.41 -10.48
CA ASP A 40 -1.64 15.68 -10.69
C ASP A 40 -3.13 15.46 -11.00
N GLU A 41 -3.46 14.41 -11.77
CA GLU A 41 -4.85 13.99 -11.99
C GLU A 41 -5.53 13.60 -10.67
N THR A 42 -4.86 12.80 -9.84
CA THR A 42 -5.40 12.42 -8.52
C THR A 42 -5.62 13.65 -7.64
N ALA A 43 -4.70 14.62 -7.64
CA ALA A 43 -4.84 15.87 -6.90
C ALA A 43 -6.06 16.68 -7.40
N LYS A 44 -6.25 16.79 -8.71
CA LYS A 44 -7.43 17.46 -9.31
C LYS A 44 -8.75 16.79 -8.93
N MET A 45 -8.78 15.46 -8.88
CA MET A 45 -9.96 14.70 -8.45
C MET A 45 -10.38 14.96 -7.00
N ALA A 46 -9.50 15.52 -6.17
CA ALA A 46 -9.83 15.92 -4.80
C ALA A 46 -10.74 17.16 -4.72
N GLY A 47 -11.01 17.84 -5.84
CA GLY A 47 -11.92 18.99 -5.90
C GLY A 47 -11.46 20.11 -4.95
N ASN A 48 -12.33 20.49 -4.01
CA ASN A 48 -12.03 21.54 -3.01
C ASN A 48 -10.86 21.18 -2.07
N ASN A 49 -10.49 19.90 -1.97
CA ASN A 49 -9.35 19.42 -1.18
C ASN A 49 -8.03 19.42 -1.95
N THR A 50 -8.00 19.84 -3.22
CA THR A 50 -6.78 19.94 -4.04
C THR A 50 -5.63 20.69 -3.34
N PRO A 51 -5.83 21.80 -2.60
CA PRO A 51 -4.76 22.48 -1.88
C PRO A 51 -4.08 21.62 -0.79
N ASN A 52 -4.75 20.56 -0.34
CA ASN A 52 -4.23 19.62 0.65
C ASN A 52 -3.50 18.42 0.01
N ALA A 53 -3.46 18.34 -1.31
CA ALA A 53 -2.80 17.28 -2.06
C ALA A 53 -1.45 17.78 -2.62
N MET A 54 -0.36 17.08 -2.32
CA MET A 54 0.97 17.40 -2.82
C MET A 54 1.49 16.25 -3.70
N ALA A 55 1.54 16.46 -5.01
CA ALA A 55 2.12 15.50 -5.93
C ALA A 55 3.66 15.48 -5.80
N VAL A 56 4.23 14.31 -5.52
CA VAL A 56 5.67 14.10 -5.39
C VAL A 56 6.10 12.91 -6.26
N PRO A 57 6.68 13.14 -7.43
CA PRO A 57 7.26 12.07 -8.24
C PRO A 57 8.28 11.29 -7.43
N THR A 58 8.06 9.98 -7.30
CA THR A 58 8.86 9.10 -6.42
C THR A 58 8.87 7.69 -7.00
N ASP A 59 10.03 7.13 -7.23
CA ASP A 59 10.22 5.71 -7.49
C ASP A 59 10.62 5.01 -6.19
N VAL A 60 9.73 4.20 -5.63
CA VAL A 60 9.98 3.49 -4.37
C VAL A 60 11.09 2.43 -4.46
N THR A 61 11.60 2.14 -5.64
CA THR A 61 12.78 1.29 -5.83
C THR A 61 14.10 2.06 -5.67
N LYS A 62 14.02 3.40 -5.58
CA LYS A 62 15.17 4.29 -5.43
C LYS A 62 15.18 4.94 -4.05
N ARG A 63 16.22 4.65 -3.28
CA ARG A 63 16.38 5.18 -1.92
C ARG A 63 16.36 6.71 -1.88
N ASP A 64 17.05 7.36 -2.81
CA ASP A 64 17.18 8.81 -2.81
C ASP A 64 15.84 9.50 -3.09
N ASP A 65 14.99 8.93 -3.95
CA ASP A 65 13.65 9.44 -4.20
C ASP A 65 12.79 9.36 -2.92
N ILE A 66 12.91 8.25 -2.17
CA ILE A 66 12.18 8.09 -0.90
C ILE A 66 12.67 9.10 0.13
N VAL A 67 13.97 9.26 0.32
CA VAL A 67 14.54 10.26 1.23
C VAL A 67 14.05 11.66 0.86
N ALA A 68 14.07 12.03 -0.43
CA ALA A 68 13.57 13.31 -0.91
C ALA A 68 12.06 13.52 -0.64
N LEU A 69 11.24 12.46 -0.83
CA LEU A 69 9.80 12.50 -0.52
C LEU A 69 9.56 12.86 0.95
N PHE A 70 10.17 12.12 1.88
CA PHE A 70 9.94 12.33 3.31
C PHE A 70 10.55 13.65 3.82
N ALA A 71 11.70 14.05 3.28
CA ALA A 71 12.27 15.38 3.54
C ALA A 71 11.33 16.51 3.11
N LYS A 72 10.71 16.38 1.91
CA LYS A 72 9.73 17.34 1.41
C LYS A 72 8.48 17.40 2.28
N VAL A 73 7.96 16.26 2.74
CA VAL A 73 6.81 16.19 3.66
C VAL A 73 7.14 16.91 4.97
N LYS A 74 8.29 16.62 5.57
CA LYS A 74 8.76 17.27 6.82
C LYS A 74 8.94 18.77 6.64
N ALA A 75 9.56 19.20 5.54
CA ALA A 75 9.78 20.63 5.26
C ALA A 75 8.47 21.39 5.03
N THR A 76 7.47 20.75 4.37
CA THR A 76 6.21 21.42 4.01
C THR A 76 5.22 21.48 5.18
N TRP A 77 5.13 20.40 5.98
CA TRP A 77 4.07 20.24 6.99
C TRP A 77 4.58 20.01 8.42
N GLY A 78 5.88 19.80 8.60
CA GLY A 78 6.52 19.67 9.90
C GLY A 78 6.35 18.32 10.60
N ARG A 79 5.39 17.49 10.15
CA ARG A 79 5.05 16.19 10.77
C ARG A 79 4.55 15.16 9.77
N LEU A 80 4.36 13.95 10.25
CA LEU A 80 3.80 12.82 9.50
C LEU A 80 2.97 11.94 10.43
N ASP A 81 1.69 11.73 10.12
CA ASP A 81 0.77 10.97 10.97
C ASP A 81 0.46 9.58 10.40
N LEU A 82 0.45 9.45 9.06
CA LEU A 82 0.12 8.19 8.38
C LEU A 82 1.05 7.93 7.19
N VAL A 83 1.51 6.70 7.05
CA VAL A 83 2.06 6.19 5.79
C VAL A 83 1.24 5.00 5.32
N PHE A 84 0.74 5.06 4.10
CA PHE A 84 0.20 3.89 3.40
C PHE A 84 1.18 3.41 2.34
N ASN A 85 1.91 2.35 2.67
CA ASN A 85 2.84 1.66 1.76
C ASN A 85 2.04 0.80 0.77
N ASN A 86 1.58 1.42 -0.32
CA ASN A 86 0.71 0.79 -1.30
C ASN A 86 1.40 0.52 -2.64
N ALA A 87 2.45 1.27 -2.99
CA ALA A 87 3.17 1.04 -4.24
C ALA A 87 3.67 -0.41 -4.34
N GLY A 88 3.45 -1.01 -5.50
CA GLY A 88 3.86 -2.38 -5.77
C GLY A 88 3.33 -2.88 -7.10
N GLY A 89 3.74 -4.07 -7.49
CA GLY A 89 3.35 -4.71 -8.74
C GLY A 89 3.41 -6.23 -8.66
N GLY A 90 2.89 -6.89 -9.70
CA GLY A 90 3.04 -8.32 -9.91
C GLY A 90 4.11 -8.63 -10.95
N ALA A 91 4.31 -9.93 -11.19
CA ALA A 91 5.09 -10.48 -12.30
C ALA A 91 4.15 -11.11 -13.34
N PRO A 92 4.63 -11.35 -14.58
CA PRO A 92 3.93 -12.23 -15.51
C PRO A 92 3.72 -13.61 -14.88
N PRO A 93 2.57 -14.26 -15.13
CA PRO A 93 2.30 -15.61 -14.61
C PRO A 93 3.03 -16.65 -15.48
N VAL A 94 4.23 -16.99 -15.09
CA VAL A 94 5.07 -18.02 -15.75
C VAL A 94 5.46 -19.11 -14.74
N PRO A 95 5.80 -20.33 -15.18
CA PRO A 95 6.37 -21.36 -14.32
C PRO A 95 7.54 -20.81 -13.49
N LEU A 96 7.75 -21.35 -12.29
CA LEU A 96 8.75 -20.84 -11.36
C LEU A 96 10.16 -20.84 -11.96
N GLU A 97 10.51 -21.91 -12.65
CA GLU A 97 11.79 -22.13 -13.30
C GLU A 97 12.05 -21.21 -14.51
N GLU A 98 10.98 -20.63 -15.07
CA GLU A 98 11.04 -19.71 -16.21
C GLU A 98 11.02 -18.24 -15.79
N LEU A 99 10.83 -17.93 -14.50
CA LEU A 99 10.77 -16.54 -14.05
C LEU A 99 12.14 -15.87 -14.18
N PRO A 100 12.29 -14.80 -15.01
CA PRO A 100 13.58 -14.11 -15.13
C PRO A 100 14.00 -13.51 -13.79
N TYR A 101 15.29 -13.65 -13.46
CA TYR A 101 15.84 -13.12 -12.20
C TYR A 101 15.63 -11.61 -12.04
N GLU A 102 15.74 -10.84 -13.13
CA GLU A 102 15.49 -9.39 -13.12
C GLU A 102 14.03 -9.05 -12.78
N THR A 103 13.08 -9.90 -13.21
CA THR A 103 11.67 -9.75 -12.84
C THR A 103 11.48 -10.00 -11.34
N TRP A 104 12.12 -11.04 -10.79
CA TRP A 104 12.14 -11.29 -9.36
C TRP A 104 12.67 -10.07 -8.60
N LEU A 105 13.85 -9.55 -8.97
CA LEU A 105 14.48 -8.40 -8.33
C LEU A 105 13.57 -7.15 -8.38
N SER A 106 12.94 -6.89 -9.52
CA SER A 106 12.05 -5.73 -9.67
C SER A 106 10.84 -5.80 -8.75
N VAL A 107 10.24 -6.99 -8.58
CA VAL A 107 9.11 -7.21 -7.67
C VAL A 107 9.55 -7.06 -6.21
N VAL A 108 10.70 -7.62 -5.83
CA VAL A 108 11.27 -7.47 -4.48
C VAL A 108 11.56 -6.00 -4.18
N ALA A 109 12.18 -5.29 -5.12
CA ALA A 109 12.51 -3.87 -4.96
C ALA A 109 11.25 -3.03 -4.69
N ALA A 110 10.19 -3.23 -5.49
CA ALA A 110 8.96 -2.45 -5.35
C ALA A 110 8.09 -2.86 -4.15
N ASN A 111 7.90 -4.17 -3.95
CA ASN A 111 6.92 -4.69 -2.99
C ASN A 111 7.46 -4.87 -1.56
N LEU A 112 8.78 -4.97 -1.39
CA LEU A 112 9.39 -5.23 -0.09
C LEU A 112 10.43 -4.18 0.28
N THR A 113 11.44 -3.94 -0.55
CA THR A 113 12.49 -2.95 -0.25
C THR A 113 11.91 -1.53 -0.17
N GLY A 114 11.02 -1.16 -1.08
CA GLY A 114 10.34 0.14 -1.06
C GLY A 114 9.57 0.40 0.24
N PRO A 115 8.63 -0.46 0.64
CA PRO A 115 7.95 -0.37 1.94
C PRO A 115 8.91 -0.32 3.14
N PHE A 116 9.98 -1.10 3.14
CA PHE A 116 11.01 -1.04 4.18
C PHE A 116 11.65 0.36 4.27
N LEU A 117 12.11 0.92 3.15
CA LEU A 117 12.73 2.23 3.10
C LEU A 117 11.74 3.35 3.47
N CYS A 118 10.50 3.30 2.99
CA CYS A 118 9.46 4.24 3.39
C CYS A 118 9.17 4.17 4.90
N THR A 119 9.12 2.97 5.47
CA THR A 119 8.95 2.73 6.90
C THR A 119 10.13 3.34 7.69
N GLN A 120 11.35 3.14 7.22
CA GLN A 120 12.56 3.69 7.85
C GLN A 120 12.53 5.23 7.93
N GLU A 121 12.19 5.91 6.82
CA GLU A 121 12.09 7.37 6.79
C GLU A 121 10.90 7.90 7.59
N ALA A 122 9.76 7.19 7.57
CA ALA A 122 8.60 7.54 8.38
C ALA A 122 8.90 7.49 9.87
N MET A 123 9.53 6.41 10.34
CA MET A 123 9.89 6.24 11.75
C MET A 123 10.83 7.36 12.25
N LYS A 124 11.77 7.85 11.44
CA LYS A 124 12.64 8.97 11.79
C LYS A 124 11.82 10.24 12.09
N ILE A 125 10.78 10.53 11.31
CA ILE A 125 9.93 11.69 11.52
C ILE A 125 9.01 11.47 12.71
N MET A 126 8.30 10.32 12.74
CA MET A 126 7.27 10.03 13.73
C MET A 126 7.79 9.95 15.17
N LYS A 127 9.04 9.50 15.36
CA LYS A 127 9.64 9.40 16.68
C LYS A 127 10.13 10.73 17.23
N ASP A 128 10.50 11.68 16.35
CA ASP A 128 11.12 12.95 16.71
C ASP A 128 10.14 14.14 16.70
N GLN A 129 8.89 13.94 16.23
CA GLN A 129 7.86 14.99 16.18
C GLN A 129 7.12 15.18 17.50
N SER A 130 6.39 16.31 17.63
CA SER A 130 5.53 16.59 18.79
C SER A 130 4.09 16.93 18.32
N PRO A 131 3.04 16.24 18.81
CA PRO A 131 3.12 15.02 19.62
C PRO A 131 3.80 13.89 18.83
N ARG A 132 4.50 13.00 19.56
CA ARG A 132 5.20 11.84 19.01
C ARG A 132 4.23 10.79 18.51
N GLY A 133 4.69 9.92 17.62
CA GLY A 133 3.93 8.78 17.12
C GLY A 133 3.32 8.98 15.75
N GLY A 134 2.63 7.97 15.27
CA GLY A 134 1.98 7.90 13.97
C GLY A 134 1.59 6.48 13.59
N ARG A 135 1.07 6.30 12.40
CA ARG A 135 0.63 4.98 11.91
C ARG A 135 1.26 4.64 10.57
N ILE A 136 1.66 3.37 10.44
CA ILE A 136 2.15 2.80 9.19
C ILE A 136 1.19 1.67 8.79
N ILE A 137 0.64 1.72 7.59
CA ILE A 137 -0.21 0.68 7.04
C ILE A 137 0.49 0.10 5.81
N ASN A 138 0.72 -1.20 5.82
CA ASN A 138 1.31 -1.92 4.70
C ASN A 138 0.23 -2.59 3.86
N ASN A 139 0.29 -2.40 2.54
CA ASN A 139 -0.55 -3.11 1.59
C ASN A 139 -0.06 -4.55 1.45
N GLY A 140 -0.74 -5.45 2.15
CA GLY A 140 -0.59 -6.88 2.01
C GLY A 140 -1.37 -7.43 0.81
N SER A 141 -1.79 -8.66 0.94
CA SER A 141 -2.64 -9.37 -0.02
C SER A 141 -3.13 -10.66 0.62
N ILE A 142 -4.25 -11.19 0.17
CA ILE A 142 -4.63 -12.59 0.47
C ILE A 142 -3.54 -13.58 0.00
N SER A 143 -2.67 -13.17 -0.95
CA SER A 143 -1.48 -13.93 -1.33
C SER A 143 -0.40 -14.01 -0.24
N ALA A 144 -0.55 -13.28 0.87
CA ALA A 144 0.24 -13.48 2.09
C ALA A 144 -0.18 -14.74 2.87
N HIS A 145 -1.28 -15.39 2.47
CA HIS A 145 -1.85 -16.57 3.14
C HIS A 145 -1.97 -17.76 2.19
N ALA A 146 -2.48 -17.51 0.96
CA ALA A 146 -2.68 -18.55 -0.04
C ALA A 146 -2.21 -18.07 -1.42
N PRO A 147 -1.22 -18.76 -2.05
CA PRO A 147 -0.70 -18.38 -3.35
C PRO A 147 -1.71 -18.65 -4.48
N ARG A 148 -1.47 -18.04 -5.63
CA ARG A 148 -2.02 -18.47 -6.92
C ARG A 148 -0.94 -19.20 -7.72
N PRO A 149 -1.29 -20.06 -8.66
CA PRO A 149 -0.32 -20.60 -9.60
C PRO A 149 0.50 -19.49 -10.27
N PHE A 150 1.77 -19.72 -10.51
CA PHE A 150 2.69 -18.80 -11.20
C PHE A 150 2.81 -17.41 -10.57
N SER A 151 2.80 -17.34 -9.23
CA SER A 151 2.86 -16.05 -8.53
C SER A 151 4.02 -15.94 -7.54
N VAL A 152 5.10 -16.71 -7.71
CA VAL A 152 6.17 -16.87 -6.72
C VAL A 152 6.74 -15.53 -6.25
N ALA A 153 7.13 -14.61 -7.13
CA ALA A 153 7.72 -13.34 -6.74
C ALA A 153 6.74 -12.48 -5.92
N TYR A 154 5.49 -12.37 -6.40
CA TYR A 154 4.47 -11.61 -5.69
C TYR A 154 4.12 -12.24 -4.34
N THR A 155 3.87 -13.54 -4.32
CA THR A 155 3.52 -14.29 -3.10
C THR A 155 4.62 -14.19 -2.05
N SER A 156 5.88 -14.40 -2.42
CA SER A 156 7.03 -14.30 -1.51
C SER A 156 7.13 -12.91 -0.90
N THR A 157 6.98 -11.84 -1.70
CA THR A 157 7.02 -10.48 -1.18
C THR A 157 5.86 -10.17 -0.25
N LYS A 158 4.63 -10.68 -0.53
CA LYS A 158 3.47 -10.44 0.33
C LYS A 158 3.55 -11.21 1.67
N HIS A 159 4.16 -12.39 1.70
CA HIS A 159 4.53 -13.05 2.96
C HIS A 159 5.59 -12.27 3.73
N ALA A 160 6.62 -11.75 3.04
CA ALA A 160 7.66 -10.95 3.66
C ALA A 160 7.14 -9.64 4.27
N ILE A 161 6.14 -8.99 3.66
CA ILE A 161 5.45 -7.81 4.22
C ILE A 161 4.81 -8.12 5.57
N THR A 162 4.31 -9.33 5.79
CA THR A 162 3.79 -9.75 7.11
C THR A 162 4.90 -9.72 8.17
N GLY A 163 6.11 -10.18 7.83
CA GLY A 163 7.28 -10.08 8.69
C GLY A 163 7.68 -8.63 8.98
N LEU A 164 7.76 -7.80 7.94
CA LEU A 164 8.04 -6.36 8.08
C LEU A 164 7.03 -5.66 8.99
N THR A 165 5.73 -5.94 8.81
CA THR A 165 4.66 -5.36 9.62
C THR A 165 4.81 -5.72 11.09
N LYS A 166 5.06 -6.98 11.41
CA LYS A 166 5.26 -7.47 12.79
C LYS A 166 6.48 -6.83 13.46
N SER A 167 7.62 -6.80 12.75
CA SER A 167 8.85 -6.17 13.26
C SER A 167 8.67 -4.68 13.49
N THR A 168 8.10 -3.96 12.52
CA THR A 168 7.82 -2.53 12.66
C THR A 168 6.87 -2.24 13.81
N SER A 169 5.83 -3.07 14.01
CA SER A 169 4.92 -2.93 15.14
C SER A 169 5.62 -3.13 16.50
N LEU A 170 6.58 -4.03 16.56
CA LEU A 170 7.37 -4.26 17.78
C LEU A 170 8.31 -3.08 18.07
N ASP A 171 9.10 -2.68 17.07
CA ASP A 171 10.13 -1.64 17.20
C ASP A 171 9.52 -0.24 17.41
N GLY A 172 8.30 -0.03 16.88
CA GLY A 172 7.56 1.24 16.97
C GLY A 172 6.94 1.53 18.33
N ARG A 173 6.68 0.50 19.17
CA ARG A 173 5.90 0.62 20.42
C ARG A 173 6.42 1.70 21.35
N GLN A 174 7.72 1.77 21.58
CA GLN A 174 8.33 2.75 22.47
C GLN A 174 8.22 4.20 21.97
N TYR A 175 7.78 4.40 20.71
CA TYR A 175 7.66 5.71 20.06
C TYR A 175 6.20 6.06 19.70
N ASP A 176 5.22 5.32 20.21
CA ASP A 176 3.80 5.48 19.89
C ASP A 176 3.52 5.34 18.37
N ILE A 177 4.30 4.47 17.70
CA ILE A 177 4.14 4.19 16.28
C ILE A 177 3.41 2.85 16.13
N ALA A 178 2.17 2.92 15.62
CA ALA A 178 1.38 1.75 15.30
C ALA A 178 1.71 1.26 13.88
N CYS A 179 1.83 -0.05 13.69
CA CYS A 179 1.97 -0.63 12.35
C CYS A 179 0.95 -1.74 12.15
N GLY A 180 0.24 -1.69 11.03
CA GLY A 180 -0.73 -2.69 10.61
C GLY A 180 -0.61 -3.05 9.14
N GLN A 181 -1.31 -4.11 8.75
CA GLN A 181 -1.36 -4.61 7.37
C GLN A 181 -2.81 -4.80 6.94
N ILE A 182 -3.09 -4.39 5.70
CA ILE A 182 -4.36 -4.69 5.05
C ILE A 182 -4.13 -5.70 3.93
N ASP A 183 -4.73 -6.89 4.06
CA ASP A 183 -4.68 -7.95 3.06
C ASP A 183 -5.86 -7.81 2.10
N ILE A 184 -5.57 -7.47 0.86
CA ILE A 184 -6.58 -7.10 -0.13
C ILE A 184 -6.78 -8.24 -1.12
N GLY A 185 -8.05 -8.60 -1.37
CA GLY A 185 -8.45 -9.56 -2.38
C GLY A 185 -9.32 -8.92 -3.46
N ASN A 186 -8.84 -8.94 -4.72
CA ASN A 186 -9.57 -8.60 -5.95
C ASN A 186 -10.34 -7.26 -5.94
N ALA A 187 -9.71 -6.15 -5.58
CA ALA A 187 -10.29 -4.82 -5.80
C ALA A 187 -10.23 -4.43 -7.29
N VAL A 188 -11.22 -3.67 -7.77
CA VAL A 188 -11.28 -3.17 -9.16
C VAL A 188 -10.15 -2.14 -9.38
N THR A 189 -9.14 -2.53 -10.12
CA THR A 189 -7.97 -1.72 -10.47
C THR A 189 -7.45 -2.14 -11.85
N PRO A 190 -6.61 -1.33 -12.51
CA PRO A 190 -5.95 -1.77 -13.75
C PRO A 190 -5.18 -3.09 -13.58
N MET A 191 -4.57 -3.33 -12.43
CA MET A 191 -3.83 -4.56 -12.14
C MET A 191 -4.73 -5.82 -12.15
N THR A 192 -5.98 -5.70 -11.71
CA THR A 192 -6.94 -6.81 -11.58
C THR A 192 -7.85 -6.97 -12.79
N GLU A 193 -7.69 -6.15 -13.84
CA GLU A 193 -8.51 -6.24 -15.07
C GLU A 193 -8.50 -7.66 -15.66
N ARG A 194 -7.33 -8.30 -15.68
CA ARG A 194 -7.16 -9.68 -16.17
C ARG A 194 -8.05 -10.70 -15.46
N MET A 195 -8.47 -10.43 -14.23
CA MET A 195 -9.29 -11.38 -13.44
C MET A 195 -10.70 -11.55 -14.01
N THR A 196 -11.19 -10.57 -14.78
CA THR A 196 -12.49 -10.68 -15.47
C THR A 196 -12.44 -11.65 -16.66
N LYS A 197 -11.24 -11.80 -17.27
CA LYS A 197 -11.03 -12.70 -18.41
C LYS A 197 -10.71 -14.13 -17.97
N GLY A 198 -10.42 -14.32 -16.69
CA GLY A 198 -10.06 -15.60 -16.10
C GLY A 198 -8.61 -15.67 -15.65
N VAL A 199 -8.40 -16.33 -14.54
CA VAL A 199 -7.09 -16.64 -13.96
C VAL A 199 -7.01 -18.12 -13.64
N LEU A 200 -5.80 -18.67 -13.75
CA LEU A 200 -5.54 -20.07 -13.47
C LEU A 200 -5.83 -20.39 -11.99
N GLN A 201 -6.56 -21.46 -11.76
CA GLN A 201 -6.89 -21.99 -10.45
C GLN A 201 -5.96 -23.15 -10.05
N PRO A 202 -5.85 -23.48 -8.76
CA PRO A 202 -5.00 -24.61 -8.30
C PRO A 202 -5.30 -25.96 -8.95
N ASN A 203 -6.54 -26.18 -9.34
CA ASN A 203 -6.99 -27.41 -10.02
C ASN A 203 -6.72 -27.43 -11.55
N GLY A 204 -5.99 -26.43 -12.06
CA GLY A 204 -5.65 -26.31 -13.48
C GLY A 204 -6.74 -25.67 -14.36
N THR A 205 -7.91 -25.36 -13.84
CA THR A 205 -8.96 -24.68 -14.60
C THR A 205 -8.70 -23.16 -14.66
N THR A 206 -9.33 -22.48 -15.61
CA THR A 206 -9.34 -21.01 -15.68
C THR A 206 -10.73 -20.50 -15.28
N MET A 207 -10.78 -19.56 -14.33
CA MET A 207 -12.02 -19.00 -13.82
C MET A 207 -11.96 -17.48 -13.72
N ALA A 208 -13.03 -16.80 -14.16
CA ALA A 208 -13.20 -15.37 -13.88
C ALA A 208 -13.47 -15.17 -12.38
N GLU A 209 -12.71 -14.31 -11.75
CA GLU A 209 -12.88 -14.05 -10.31
C GLU A 209 -13.60 -12.72 -10.06
N PRO A 210 -14.60 -12.73 -9.16
CA PRO A 210 -15.28 -11.50 -8.72
C PRO A 210 -14.29 -10.46 -8.15
N ARG A 211 -14.63 -9.18 -8.35
CA ARG A 211 -13.88 -8.04 -7.82
C ARG A 211 -14.83 -7.15 -7.01
N MET A 212 -14.31 -6.50 -5.98
CA MET A 212 -15.02 -5.51 -5.17
C MET A 212 -14.67 -4.08 -5.62
N ASP A 213 -15.53 -3.13 -5.30
CA ASP A 213 -15.23 -1.70 -5.46
C ASP A 213 -13.99 -1.33 -4.62
N VAL A 214 -13.08 -0.60 -5.24
CA VAL A 214 -11.87 -0.09 -4.56
C VAL A 214 -12.19 0.83 -3.39
N LYS A 215 -13.38 1.42 -3.37
CA LYS A 215 -13.88 2.23 -2.26
C LYS A 215 -13.88 1.47 -0.93
N ALA A 216 -14.22 0.18 -0.93
CA ALA A 216 -14.20 -0.64 0.29
C ALA A 216 -12.80 -0.69 0.92
N VAL A 217 -11.74 -0.72 0.10
CA VAL A 217 -10.35 -0.66 0.59
C VAL A 217 -10.03 0.73 1.12
N ALA A 218 -10.42 1.78 0.41
CA ALA A 218 -10.18 3.15 0.82
C ALA A 218 -10.84 3.48 2.17
N ASP A 219 -12.09 3.04 2.37
CA ASP A 219 -12.83 3.19 3.63
C ASP A 219 -12.13 2.42 4.78
N ALA A 220 -11.60 1.22 4.49
CA ALA A 220 -10.84 0.44 5.46
C ALA A 220 -9.54 1.14 5.89
N ILE A 221 -8.81 1.80 4.97
CA ILE A 221 -7.61 2.60 5.32
C ILE A 221 -7.98 3.76 6.24
N VAL A 222 -9.06 4.49 5.94
CA VAL A 222 -9.55 5.57 6.79
C VAL A 222 -9.94 5.04 8.17
N TYR A 223 -10.64 3.89 8.24
CA TYR A 223 -11.00 3.24 9.50
C TYR A 223 -9.76 2.86 10.31
N MET A 224 -8.77 2.20 9.70
CA MET A 224 -7.54 1.80 10.39
C MET A 224 -6.83 3.00 11.03
N ASP A 225 -6.82 4.18 10.36
CA ASP A 225 -6.18 5.38 10.90
C ASP A 225 -7.08 6.23 11.80
N SER A 226 -8.39 5.99 11.83
CA SER A 226 -9.32 6.68 12.73
C SER A 226 -9.13 6.29 14.20
N LEU A 227 -8.54 5.14 14.47
CA LEU A 227 -8.28 4.66 15.83
C LEU A 227 -7.18 5.49 16.52
N PRO A 228 -7.26 5.69 17.83
CA PRO A 228 -6.15 6.30 18.58
C PRO A 228 -4.90 5.39 18.51
N LEU A 229 -3.71 5.94 18.83
CA LEU A 229 -2.45 5.22 18.64
C LEU A 229 -2.23 4.09 19.66
N ASP A 230 -2.98 4.05 20.74
CA ASP A 230 -3.01 2.94 21.71
C ASP A 230 -3.86 1.75 21.23
N ALA A 231 -4.63 1.94 20.14
CA ALA A 231 -5.38 0.89 19.46
C ALA A 231 -4.87 0.68 18.03
N ASN A 232 -4.60 -0.56 17.64
CA ASN A 232 -4.08 -0.88 16.31
C ASN A 232 -4.84 -2.05 15.66
N VAL A 233 -5.26 -1.85 14.41
CA VAL A 233 -5.65 -2.97 13.55
C VAL A 233 -4.36 -3.60 13.02
N GLN A 234 -3.91 -4.66 13.69
CA GLN A 234 -2.66 -5.34 13.32
C GLN A 234 -2.74 -6.01 11.94
N PHE A 235 -3.85 -6.71 11.68
CA PHE A 235 -4.15 -7.32 10.38
C PHE A 235 -5.63 -7.16 10.05
N MET A 236 -5.92 -6.83 8.80
CA MET A 236 -7.29 -6.75 8.28
C MET A 236 -7.33 -7.37 6.89
N THR A 237 -8.30 -8.24 6.63
CA THR A 237 -8.56 -8.77 5.28
C THR A 237 -9.82 -8.14 4.70
N VAL A 238 -9.70 -7.53 3.52
CA VAL A 238 -10.81 -6.96 2.75
C VAL A 238 -10.80 -7.58 1.36
N MET A 239 -11.85 -8.30 1.00
CA MET A 239 -11.88 -9.08 -0.23
C MET A 239 -13.28 -9.12 -0.86
N ALA A 240 -13.35 -9.38 -2.17
CA ALA A 240 -14.63 -9.62 -2.82
C ALA A 240 -15.28 -10.89 -2.24
N THR A 241 -16.52 -10.77 -1.77
CA THR A 241 -17.22 -11.86 -1.04
C THR A 241 -17.26 -13.18 -1.80
N LYS A 242 -17.40 -13.12 -3.12
CA LYS A 242 -17.54 -14.32 -3.96
C LYS A 242 -16.23 -14.78 -4.60
N MET A 243 -15.08 -14.15 -4.29
CA MET A 243 -13.81 -14.63 -4.82
C MET A 243 -13.34 -15.88 -4.09
N PRO A 244 -12.65 -16.81 -4.76
CA PRO A 244 -12.14 -18.01 -4.11
C PRO A 244 -10.95 -17.65 -3.18
N PHE A 245 -11.07 -18.01 -1.92
CA PHE A 245 -10.02 -17.86 -0.90
C PHE A 245 -10.17 -18.97 0.16
N VAL A 246 -11.18 -18.89 1.05
CA VAL A 246 -11.52 -19.99 1.97
C VAL A 246 -12.10 -21.13 1.14
N GLY A 247 -11.61 -22.35 1.36
CA GLY A 247 -12.02 -23.51 0.56
C GLY A 247 -11.38 -23.58 -0.84
N ARG A 248 -10.38 -22.74 -1.14
CA ARG A 248 -9.53 -22.90 -2.32
C ARG A 248 -8.63 -24.11 -2.11
N GLY A 249 -8.87 -25.15 -2.85
CA GLY A 249 -8.12 -26.41 -2.84
C GLY A 249 -8.09 -27.05 -4.19
#